data_e77e7957059d49fac264ffcc57cfca0f
#
_entry.id   e77e7957059d49fac264ffcc57cfca0f
#
_cell.length_a   1.000
_cell.length_b   1.000
_cell.length_c   1.000
_cell.angle_alpha   90.00
_cell.angle_beta   90.00
_cell.angle_gamma   90.00
#
_symmetry.space_group_name_H-M   'P 1'
#
loop_
_entity.id
_entity.type
_entity.pdbx_description
1 polymer ?
#
loop_
_entity_poly.entity_id
_entity_poly.type
_entity_poly.pdbx_seq_one_letter_code
_entity_poly.pdbx_strand_id
1 'polypeptide(L)'
;MANLVTLQQYKDFAGITGVTEDAKINVIVPAISQAVKTYCGTSFVDYYSTDKTEYFDIQDSYTNAILVDESPLVSVSLVAERSGQSDSYTTLITGNSDSSGKYEYVVDTDRDTIFRTTATAD
;
A
#
# COMPACT_ATOMS: atom_id res chain seq x y z
N MET A 1 9.24 3.36 -10.85
CA MET A 1 9.00 4.08 -9.59
C MET A 1 8.37 5.42 -9.90
N ALA A 2 7.26 5.75 -9.28
CA ALA A 2 6.56 7.00 -9.54
C ALA A 2 7.29 8.20 -8.93
N ASN A 3 7.34 9.30 -9.67
CA ASN A 3 7.86 10.57 -9.16
C ASN A 3 6.83 11.24 -8.25
N LEU A 4 7.28 11.94 -7.23
CA LEU A 4 6.41 12.67 -6.31
C LEU A 4 5.80 13.92 -6.96
N VAL A 5 6.48 14.49 -7.96
CA VAL A 5 6.01 15.60 -8.77
C VAL A 5 6.26 15.33 -10.24
N THR A 6 5.45 15.95 -11.11
CA THR A 6 5.65 15.86 -12.55
C THR A 6 6.55 17.00 -13.05
N LEU A 7 7.10 16.82 -14.25
CA LEU A 7 7.84 17.88 -14.94
C LEU A 7 7.00 19.17 -15.03
N GLN A 8 5.73 19.06 -15.42
CA GLN A 8 4.86 20.21 -15.58
C GLN A 8 4.59 20.93 -14.25
N GLN A 9 4.35 20.16 -13.19
CA GLN A 9 4.15 20.76 -11.83
C GLN A 9 5.37 21.55 -11.38
N TYR A 10 6.57 21.03 -11.61
CA TYR A 10 7.79 21.76 -11.28
C TYR A 10 7.94 23.03 -12.11
N LYS A 11 7.70 22.94 -13.44
CA LYS A 11 7.76 24.11 -14.34
C LYS A 11 6.77 25.18 -13.95
N ASP A 12 5.55 24.80 -13.60
CA ASP A 12 4.50 25.74 -13.17
C ASP A 12 4.90 26.47 -11.88
N PHE A 13 5.46 25.73 -10.93
CA PHE A 13 5.95 26.30 -9.66
C PHE A 13 7.13 27.27 -9.89
N ALA A 14 8.08 26.91 -10.74
CA ALA A 14 9.29 27.66 -11.00
C ALA A 14 9.09 28.79 -12.03
N GLY A 15 7.94 28.86 -12.70
CA GLY A 15 7.67 29.85 -13.74
C GLY A 15 8.42 29.61 -15.05
N ILE A 16 8.76 28.34 -15.34
CA ILE A 16 9.50 27.96 -16.54
C ILE A 16 8.51 27.66 -17.68
N THR A 17 8.64 28.35 -18.79
CA THR A 17 7.73 28.22 -19.95
C THR A 17 8.34 27.49 -21.15
N GLY A 18 9.68 27.36 -21.22
CA GLY A 18 10.37 26.70 -22.33
C GLY A 18 10.68 25.23 -22.05
N VAL A 19 11.31 24.57 -23.03
CA VAL A 19 11.71 23.15 -22.93
C VAL A 19 13.22 22.98 -22.73
N THR A 20 13.98 24.06 -22.67
CA THR A 20 15.45 24.05 -22.60
C THR A 20 15.98 23.30 -21.37
N GLU A 21 15.27 23.40 -20.24
CA GLU A 21 15.68 22.81 -18.97
C GLU A 21 15.03 21.42 -18.73
N ASP A 22 14.16 20.95 -19.61
CA ASP A 22 13.40 19.71 -19.40
C ASP A 22 14.30 18.49 -19.18
N ALA A 23 15.41 18.39 -19.90
CA ALA A 23 16.36 17.29 -19.75
C ALA A 23 16.98 17.25 -18.34
N LYS A 24 17.32 18.41 -17.78
CA LYS A 24 17.86 18.52 -16.42
C LYS A 24 16.81 18.19 -15.38
N ILE A 25 15.61 18.72 -15.54
CA ILE A 25 14.49 18.47 -14.61
C ILE A 25 14.13 16.99 -14.57
N ASN A 26 14.11 16.32 -15.74
CA ASN A 26 13.84 14.89 -15.85
C ASN A 26 14.90 13.99 -15.17
N VAL A 27 16.09 14.50 -14.93
CA VAL A 27 17.11 13.81 -14.14
C VAL A 27 16.95 14.11 -12.65
N ILE A 28 16.65 15.34 -12.28
CA ILE A 28 16.57 15.81 -10.90
C ILE A 28 15.30 15.28 -10.20
N VAL A 29 14.15 15.34 -10.83
CA VAL A 29 12.87 14.96 -10.21
C VAL A 29 12.87 13.51 -9.73
N PRO A 30 13.29 12.51 -10.52
CA PRO A 30 13.38 11.14 -10.01
C PRO A 30 14.36 10.97 -8.86
N ALA A 31 15.51 11.63 -8.92
CA ALA A 31 16.54 11.55 -7.89
C ALA A 31 16.06 12.12 -6.55
N ILE A 32 15.44 13.28 -6.56
CA ILE A 32 14.86 13.91 -5.36
C ILE A 32 13.67 13.09 -4.84
N SER A 33 12.81 12.60 -5.71
CA SER A 33 11.68 11.72 -5.33
C SER A 33 12.18 10.48 -4.60
N GLN A 34 13.21 9.84 -5.11
CA GLN A 34 13.81 8.67 -4.46
C GLN A 34 14.45 9.02 -3.11
N ALA A 35 15.13 10.14 -3.01
CA ALA A 35 15.73 10.59 -1.76
C ALA A 35 14.68 10.84 -0.67
N VAL A 36 13.56 11.48 -1.02
CA VAL A 36 12.43 11.71 -0.10
C VAL A 36 11.80 10.40 0.35
N LYS A 37 11.54 9.46 -0.57
CA LYS A 37 10.99 8.14 -0.26
C LYS A 37 11.91 7.35 0.67
N THR A 38 13.21 7.36 0.42
CA THR A 38 14.19 6.68 1.25
C THR A 38 14.27 7.29 2.65
N TYR A 39 14.26 8.61 2.75
CA TYR A 39 14.29 9.32 4.03
C TYR A 39 13.03 9.05 4.87
N CYS A 40 11.86 9.08 4.25
CA CYS A 40 10.58 8.85 4.93
C CYS A 40 10.27 7.37 5.16
N GLY A 41 10.93 6.45 4.46
CA GLY A 41 10.67 5.01 4.55
C GLY A 41 9.34 4.57 3.92
N THR A 42 8.77 5.36 3.03
CA THR A 42 7.51 5.07 2.35
C THR A 42 7.57 5.46 0.89
N SER A 43 6.81 4.76 0.05
CA SER A 43 6.76 5.03 -1.39
C SER A 43 5.76 6.14 -1.78
N PHE A 44 4.88 6.54 -0.88
CA PHE A 44 3.81 7.53 -1.04
C PHE A 44 2.80 7.17 -2.14
N VAL A 45 3.24 7.18 -3.41
CA VAL A 45 2.34 7.07 -4.57
C VAL A 45 2.57 5.83 -5.43
N ASP A 46 3.59 5.02 -5.13
CA ASP A 46 3.94 3.87 -6.00
C ASP A 46 2.85 2.79 -6.04
N TYR A 47 2.05 2.66 -5.00
CA TYR A 47 1.00 1.65 -4.88
C TYR A 47 -0.37 2.08 -5.39
N TYR A 48 -0.55 3.31 -5.84
CA TYR A 48 -1.84 3.76 -6.38
C TYR A 48 -2.18 3.14 -7.74
N SER A 49 -1.17 2.78 -8.51
CA SER A 49 -1.36 2.19 -9.84
C SER A 49 -1.10 0.69 -9.90
N THR A 50 -0.42 0.14 -8.90
CA THR A 50 -0.06 -1.28 -8.85
C THR A 50 -0.12 -1.73 -7.39
N ASP A 51 -0.79 -2.86 -7.14
CA ASP A 51 -0.89 -3.41 -5.80
C ASP A 51 0.49 -3.69 -5.21
N LYS A 52 0.69 -3.28 -3.96
CA LYS A 52 1.87 -3.60 -3.18
C LYS A 52 1.58 -4.78 -2.29
N THR A 53 2.50 -5.74 -2.24
CA THR A 53 2.41 -6.89 -1.34
C THR A 53 3.27 -6.63 -0.11
N GLU A 54 2.68 -6.80 1.07
CA GLU A 54 3.37 -6.72 2.34
C GLU A 54 3.22 -8.05 3.09
N TYR A 55 4.27 -8.42 3.82
CA TYR A 55 4.31 -9.66 4.60
C TYR A 55 4.44 -9.33 6.07
N PHE A 56 3.64 -10.00 6.89
CA PHE A 56 3.61 -9.82 8.33
C PHE A 56 3.79 -11.17 9.02
N ASP A 57 4.65 -11.19 10.03
CA ASP A 57 4.88 -12.36 10.86
C ASP A 57 4.12 -12.21 12.18
N ILE A 58 3.13 -13.05 12.39
CA ILE A 58 2.28 -13.04 13.59
C ILE A 58 2.83 -14.06 14.59
N GLN A 59 3.35 -13.56 15.69
CA GLN A 59 4.05 -14.36 16.70
C GLN A 59 3.11 -14.97 17.76
N ASP A 60 1.89 -14.47 17.88
CA ASP A 60 0.96 -14.92 18.89
C ASP A 60 -0.47 -15.09 18.35
N SER A 61 -1.28 -15.85 19.05
CA SER A 61 -2.67 -16.15 18.66
C SER A 61 -3.67 -15.04 19.07
N TYR A 62 -3.22 -14.01 19.76
CA TYR A 62 -4.08 -12.92 20.23
C TYR A 62 -4.06 -11.72 19.28
N THR A 63 -3.08 -11.64 18.41
CA THR A 63 -2.97 -10.56 17.42
C THR A 63 -4.00 -10.76 16.33
N ASN A 64 -4.99 -9.87 16.26
CA ASN A 64 -6.07 -9.91 15.27
C ASN A 64 -6.10 -8.68 14.36
N ALA A 65 -5.15 -7.77 14.49
CA ALA A 65 -5.07 -6.55 13.72
C ALA A 65 -3.67 -6.36 13.16
N ILE A 66 -3.58 -5.93 11.91
CA ILE A 66 -2.32 -5.63 11.23
C ILE A 66 -2.38 -4.18 10.77
N LEU A 67 -1.40 -3.39 11.23
CA LEU A 67 -1.17 -2.05 10.71
C LEU A 67 -0.27 -2.15 9.49
N VAL A 68 -0.72 -1.66 8.34
CA VAL A 68 0.06 -1.71 7.11
C VAL A 68 1.20 -0.69 7.13
N ASP A 69 2.30 -1.01 6.46
CA ASP A 69 3.49 -0.13 6.43
C ASP A 69 3.28 1.08 5.53
N GLU A 70 2.56 0.91 4.42
CA GLU A 70 2.26 2.01 3.51
C GLU A 70 0.96 2.71 3.89
N SER A 71 1.02 4.01 4.02
CA SER A 71 -0.11 4.86 4.40
C SER A 71 -0.30 5.99 3.37
N PRO A 72 -1.52 6.39 3.03
CA PRO A 72 -2.80 5.85 3.51
C PRO A 72 -3.18 4.51 2.87
N LEU A 73 -3.90 3.67 3.59
CA LEU A 73 -4.48 2.45 3.04
C LEU A 73 -5.69 2.81 2.17
N VAL A 74 -5.58 2.61 0.87
CA VAL A 74 -6.63 2.97 -0.09
C VAL A 74 -7.62 1.82 -0.27
N SER A 75 -7.11 0.63 -0.55
CA SER A 75 -7.92 -0.59 -0.70
C SER A 75 -7.05 -1.82 -0.50
N VAL A 76 -7.69 -2.95 -0.29
CA VAL A 76 -7.03 -4.26 -0.16
C VAL A 76 -7.61 -5.20 -1.19
N SER A 77 -6.76 -5.71 -2.08
CA SER A 77 -7.17 -6.64 -3.14
C SER A 77 -7.24 -8.08 -2.65
N LEU A 78 -6.33 -8.46 -1.75
CA LEU A 78 -6.21 -9.84 -1.27
C LEU A 78 -5.53 -9.88 0.07
N VAL A 79 -6.05 -10.73 0.96
CA VAL A 79 -5.38 -11.13 2.20
C VAL A 79 -5.27 -12.66 2.19
N ALA A 80 -4.09 -13.17 2.49
CA ALA A 80 -3.85 -14.61 2.59
C ALA A 80 -3.00 -14.91 3.82
N GLU A 81 -3.19 -16.06 4.41
CA GLU A 81 -2.43 -16.51 5.57
C GLU A 81 -1.89 -17.93 5.39
N ARG A 82 -0.85 -18.27 6.14
CA ARG A 82 -0.32 -19.63 6.24
C ARG A 82 0.13 -19.90 7.66
N SER A 83 0.11 -21.17 8.06
CA SER A 83 0.48 -21.58 9.42
C SER A 83 1.99 -21.67 9.63
N GLY A 84 2.75 -21.94 8.58
CA GLY A 84 4.20 -22.04 8.66
C GLY A 84 4.88 -21.67 7.36
N GLN A 85 6.20 -21.49 7.41
CA GLN A 85 6.97 -21.03 6.24
C GLN A 85 6.91 -22.00 5.04
N SER A 86 6.72 -23.28 5.32
CA SER A 86 6.62 -24.32 4.28
C SER A 86 5.19 -24.52 3.76
N ASP A 87 4.20 -23.91 4.40
CA ASP A 87 2.80 -24.11 4.06
C ASP A 87 2.39 -23.17 2.92
N SER A 88 1.41 -23.62 2.15
CA SER A 88 0.80 -22.79 1.12
C SER A 88 -0.09 -21.71 1.75
N TYR A 89 -0.16 -20.56 1.11
CA TYR A 89 -1.08 -19.51 1.52
C TYR A 89 -2.53 -19.87 1.23
N THR A 90 -3.40 -19.60 2.18
CA THR A 90 -4.86 -19.68 2.01
C THR A 90 -5.43 -18.27 1.93
N THR A 91 -6.15 -17.98 0.84
CA THR A 91 -6.81 -16.69 0.64
C THR A 91 -8.01 -16.57 1.56
N LEU A 92 -8.09 -15.45 2.29
CA LEU A 92 -9.20 -15.15 3.17
C LEU A 92 -10.37 -14.52 2.42
N ILE A 93 -11.57 -14.75 2.92
CA ILE A 93 -12.80 -14.18 2.37
C ILE A 93 -12.96 -12.75 2.87
N THR A 94 -13.11 -11.81 1.92
CA THR A 94 -13.24 -10.40 2.25
C THR A 94 -14.60 -10.04 2.81
N GLY A 95 -14.56 -9.07 3.64
CA GLY A 95 -15.48 -8.18 4.34
C GLY A 95 -16.94 -8.41 4.38
N ASN A 96 -17.57 -8.85 3.38
CA ASN A 96 -19.02 -9.01 3.39
C ASN A 96 -19.44 -10.30 2.74
N SER A 97 -18.93 -11.39 3.26
CA SER A 97 -19.60 -12.65 3.11
C SER A 97 -19.49 -13.33 1.73
N ASP A 98 -19.11 -14.55 1.80
CA ASP A 98 -19.66 -15.54 0.89
C ASP A 98 -21.19 -15.58 1.06
N SER A 99 -21.86 -16.36 0.25
CA SER A 99 -23.31 -16.58 0.31
C SER A 99 -23.82 -17.14 1.65
N SER A 100 -22.92 -17.49 2.57
CA SER A 100 -23.25 -18.00 3.92
C SER A 100 -23.10 -16.94 5.02
N GLY A 101 -22.77 -15.69 4.68
CA GLY A 101 -22.61 -14.61 5.65
C GLY A 101 -21.27 -14.55 6.37
N LYS A 102 -20.29 -15.34 5.92
CA LYS A 102 -18.95 -15.38 6.56
C LYS A 102 -18.03 -14.33 6.00
N TYR A 103 -17.29 -13.68 6.87
CA TYR A 103 -16.15 -12.86 6.51
C TYR A 103 -14.97 -13.19 7.43
N GLU A 104 -13.79 -13.15 6.88
CA GLU A 104 -12.57 -13.56 7.58
C GLU A 104 -11.66 -12.39 7.90
N TYR A 105 -11.83 -11.26 7.21
CA TYR A 105 -11.14 -10.02 7.55
C TYR A 105 -11.98 -8.79 7.21
N VAL A 106 -11.67 -7.69 7.89
CA VAL A 106 -12.28 -6.37 7.66
C VAL A 106 -11.17 -5.35 7.47
N VAL A 107 -11.35 -4.44 6.52
CA VAL A 107 -10.41 -3.36 6.23
C VAL A 107 -10.92 -2.06 6.84
N ASP A 108 -10.09 -1.41 7.65
CA ASP A 108 -10.34 -0.08 8.18
C ASP A 108 -9.35 0.90 7.52
N THR A 109 -9.82 1.61 6.50
CA THR A 109 -9.00 2.55 5.75
C THR A 109 -8.69 3.84 6.53
N ASP A 110 -9.49 4.17 7.52
CA ASP A 110 -9.25 5.36 8.36
C ASP A 110 -8.08 5.18 9.31
N ARG A 111 -7.81 3.93 9.70
CA ARG A 111 -6.75 3.56 10.64
C ARG A 111 -5.60 2.79 10.00
N ASP A 112 -5.61 2.64 8.68
CA ASP A 112 -4.61 1.85 7.94
C ASP A 112 -4.45 0.43 8.50
N THR A 113 -5.57 -0.20 8.88
CA THR A 113 -5.57 -1.45 9.63
C THR A 113 -6.42 -2.51 8.95
N ILE A 114 -5.96 -3.76 9.00
CA ILE A 114 -6.71 -4.94 8.58
C ILE A 114 -6.97 -5.79 9.81
N PHE A 115 -8.25 -6.08 10.09
CA PHE A 115 -8.67 -6.92 11.20
C PHE A 115 -8.97 -8.33 10.72
N ARG A 116 -8.33 -9.32 11.34
CA ARG A 116 -8.69 -10.73 11.19
C ARG A 116 -9.92 -11.03 12.05
N THR A 117 -10.96 -11.53 11.42
CA THR A 117 -12.19 -11.90 12.12
C THR A 117 -12.40 -13.40 12.04
N THR A 118 -13.00 -13.98 13.08
CA THR A 118 -13.53 -15.34 13.04
C THR A 118 -15.04 -15.22 13.07
N ALA A 119 -15.62 -14.81 11.93
CA ALA A 119 -17.07 -14.80 11.86
C ALA A 119 -17.56 -16.23 11.66
N THR A 120 -18.13 -16.77 12.72
CA THR A 120 -19.10 -17.83 12.59
C THR A 120 -20.44 -17.16 12.29
N ALA A 121 -21.10 -17.53 11.19
CA ALA A 121 -22.50 -17.21 11.06
C ALA A 121 -23.26 -17.93 12.18
N ASP A 122 -23.88 -17.17 13.07
CA ASP A 122 -24.91 -17.68 13.99
C ASP A 122 -26.19 -17.96 13.21
#